data_eb929b9a154fcfdc61561a7cd4fde343
#
_entry.id   eb929b9a154fcfdc61561a7cd4fde343
#
_cell.length_a   1.000
_cell.length_b   1.000
_cell.length_c   1.000
_cell.angle_alpha   90.00
_cell.angle_beta   90.00
_cell.angle_gamma   90.00
#
_symmetry.space_group_name_H-M   'P 1'
#
loop_
_entity.id
_entity.type
_entity.pdbx_description
1 polymer ?
#
loop_
_entity_poly.entity_id
_entity_poly.type
_entity_poly.pdbx_seq_one_letter_code
_entity_poly.pdbx_strand_id
1 'polypeptide(L)'
;MNKNLIYIIKILINIIIYILFLYSIYKNNNIPLIDKITVIIPTYNRANSIINSIKSVLSQTYHNLELIVVDDCSDDNTESLISNIKDKRLFYIKLRDKKGANFARNVGIKKATGKYISFQDSDDLYRINKLEKQYKNLIKKQTDFDFCKICIHFNSSNEIIFPRKYHEKKIKRKKIKEALCNGNFISTQSILINSSLIKKNLFDINFKRFQDYDLILRIAPISKISFSNDVLVDLFRSQDSITNNIKNLNSSLSLLSLNQKKIIFRF
;
A
#
# COMPACT_ATOMS: atom_id res chain seq x y z
N MET A 1 -5.80 33.84 -47.91
CA MET A 1 -4.85 33.67 -46.76
C MET A 1 -3.56 33.11 -47.34
N ASN A 2 -2.42 33.75 -47.08
CA ASN A 2 -1.12 33.44 -47.67
C ASN A 2 -0.69 32.01 -47.22
N LYS A 3 -0.37 31.09 -48.19
CA LYS A 3 0.05 29.71 -47.90
C LYS A 3 1.25 29.65 -46.93
N ASN A 4 2.17 30.61 -47.03
CA ASN A 4 3.33 30.73 -46.14
C ASN A 4 2.92 31.08 -44.71
N LEU A 5 1.88 31.89 -44.50
CA LEU A 5 1.38 32.21 -43.16
C LEU A 5 0.75 31.01 -42.47
N ILE A 6 -0.01 30.20 -43.22
CA ILE A 6 -0.60 28.94 -42.71
C ILE A 6 0.50 27.96 -42.28
N TYR A 7 1.58 27.85 -43.09
CA TYR A 7 2.72 26.98 -42.75
C TYR A 7 3.44 27.42 -41.49
N ILE A 8 3.70 28.73 -41.35
CA ILE A 8 4.31 29.30 -40.12
C ILE A 8 3.46 29.06 -38.91
N ILE A 9 2.14 29.24 -38.97
CA ILE A 9 1.20 28.99 -37.87
C ILE A 9 1.24 27.52 -37.46
N LYS A 10 1.28 26.58 -38.41
CA LYS A 10 1.39 25.14 -38.07
C LYS A 10 2.69 24.80 -37.32
N ILE A 11 3.83 25.39 -37.76
CA ILE A 11 5.11 25.21 -37.07
C ILE A 11 5.03 25.75 -35.63
N LEU A 12 4.50 26.94 -35.44
CA LEU A 12 4.36 27.55 -34.11
C LEU A 12 3.46 26.71 -33.18
N ILE A 13 2.36 26.18 -33.68
CA ILE A 13 1.47 25.28 -32.93
C ILE A 13 2.22 24.02 -32.48
N ASN A 14 2.99 23.40 -33.39
CA ASN A 14 3.78 22.21 -33.05
C ASN A 14 4.86 22.50 -32.00
N ILE A 15 5.52 23.65 -32.08
CA ILE A 15 6.50 24.10 -31.07
C ILE A 15 5.82 24.30 -29.72
N ILE A 16 4.66 24.94 -29.66
CA ILE A 16 3.89 25.14 -28.43
C ILE A 16 3.48 23.79 -27.80
N ILE A 17 2.97 22.87 -28.63
CA ILE A 17 2.60 21.51 -28.18
C ILE A 17 3.83 20.79 -27.59
N TYR A 18 4.99 20.89 -28.25
CA TYR A 18 6.23 20.29 -27.77
C TYR A 18 6.70 20.91 -26.45
N ILE A 19 6.65 22.24 -26.31
CA ILE A 19 6.99 22.95 -25.07
C ILE A 19 6.04 22.55 -23.93
N LEU A 20 4.72 22.48 -24.20
CA LEU A 20 3.74 22.02 -23.23
C LEU A 20 3.98 20.57 -22.81
N PHE A 21 4.38 19.72 -23.75
CA PHE A 21 4.76 18.34 -23.47
C PHE A 21 6.00 18.25 -22.58
N LEU A 22 7.08 19.00 -22.89
CA LEU A 22 8.28 19.07 -22.05
C LEU A 22 7.98 19.64 -20.66
N TYR A 23 7.15 20.69 -20.58
CA TYR A 23 6.71 21.27 -19.31
C TYR A 23 5.88 20.26 -18.49
N SER A 24 5.03 19.47 -19.14
CA SER A 24 4.28 18.39 -18.49
C SER A 24 5.19 17.30 -17.95
N ILE A 25 6.23 16.91 -18.71
CA ILE A 25 7.26 15.95 -18.24
C ILE A 25 8.03 16.53 -17.06
N TYR A 26 8.49 17.78 -17.15
CA TYR A 26 9.19 18.47 -16.08
C TYR A 26 8.35 18.53 -14.79
N LYS A 27 7.09 18.98 -14.89
CA LYS A 27 6.15 19.06 -13.77
C LYS A 27 5.86 17.68 -13.16
N ASN A 28 5.75 16.64 -13.98
CA ASN A 28 5.49 15.27 -13.51
C ASN A 28 6.69 14.65 -12.78
N ASN A 29 7.92 15.04 -13.16
CA ASN A 29 9.14 14.54 -12.50
C ASN A 29 9.49 15.32 -11.23
N ASN A 30 8.99 16.55 -11.08
CA ASN A 30 9.30 17.46 -9.96
C ASN A 30 8.14 17.61 -8.95
N ILE A 31 7.33 16.57 -8.74
CA ILE A 31 6.34 16.57 -7.65
C ILE A 31 7.12 16.63 -6.32
N PRO A 32 6.97 17.70 -5.52
CA PRO A 32 7.71 17.83 -4.27
C PRO A 32 7.23 16.80 -3.25
N LEU A 33 8.18 16.14 -2.58
CA LEU A 33 7.93 15.09 -1.58
C LEU A 33 7.72 15.72 -0.19
N ILE A 34 6.66 16.52 -0.04
CA ILE A 34 6.45 17.40 1.13
C ILE A 34 5.56 16.77 2.21
N ASP A 35 4.60 15.93 1.83
CA ASP A 35 3.64 15.38 2.80
C ASP A 35 4.28 14.23 3.60
N LYS A 36 4.10 14.21 4.92
CA LYS A 36 4.60 13.13 5.76
C LYS A 36 3.85 11.83 5.50
N ILE A 37 4.57 10.72 5.38
CA ILE A 37 4.02 9.37 5.26
C ILE A 37 4.29 8.59 6.55
N THR A 38 3.27 7.97 7.12
CA THR A 38 3.44 6.98 8.19
C THR A 38 3.48 5.59 7.61
N VAL A 39 4.51 4.81 7.93
CA VAL A 39 4.51 3.36 7.68
C VAL A 39 4.22 2.62 8.98
N ILE A 40 3.33 1.64 8.94
CA ILE A 40 2.94 0.85 10.10
C ILE A 40 3.35 -0.60 9.90
N ILE A 41 4.14 -1.14 10.84
CA ILE A 41 4.54 -2.55 10.88
C ILE A 41 3.92 -3.20 12.13
N PRO A 42 2.90 -4.07 12.00
CA PRO A 42 2.52 -4.94 13.08
C PRO A 42 3.55 -6.07 13.21
N THR A 43 3.95 -6.43 14.42
CA THR A 43 4.88 -7.53 14.65
C THR A 43 4.45 -8.40 15.82
N TYR A 44 4.77 -9.68 15.77
CA TYR A 44 4.64 -10.64 16.88
C TYR A 44 5.61 -11.79 16.65
N ASN A 45 6.60 -11.95 17.56
CA ASN A 45 7.63 -13.00 17.51
C ASN A 45 8.32 -13.06 16.13
N ARG A 46 8.98 -11.95 15.72
CA ARG A 46 9.64 -11.79 14.42
C ARG A 46 11.11 -11.36 14.56
N ALA A 47 11.81 -11.78 15.60
CA ALA A 47 13.22 -11.48 15.81
C ALA A 47 14.09 -11.73 14.55
N ASN A 48 13.77 -12.80 13.78
CA ASN A 48 14.55 -13.20 12.61
C ASN A 48 14.33 -12.31 11.35
N SER A 49 13.22 -11.57 11.26
CA SER A 49 12.86 -10.85 10.02
C SER A 49 12.65 -9.35 10.21
N ILE A 50 12.20 -8.93 11.39
CA ILE A 50 11.76 -7.55 11.65
C ILE A 50 12.83 -6.50 11.30
N ILE A 51 14.10 -6.78 11.54
CA ILE A 51 15.19 -5.82 11.27
C ILE A 51 15.31 -5.50 9.78
N ASN A 52 15.16 -6.51 8.92
CA ASN A 52 15.20 -6.32 7.46
C ASN A 52 13.98 -5.54 6.97
N SER A 53 12.79 -5.83 7.51
CA SER A 53 11.58 -5.08 7.21
C SER A 53 11.72 -3.60 7.61
N ILE A 54 12.17 -3.29 8.83
CA ILE A 54 12.44 -1.92 9.30
C ILE A 54 13.45 -1.21 8.40
N LYS A 55 14.59 -1.86 8.10
CA LYS A 55 15.63 -1.29 7.23
C LYS A 55 15.09 -0.98 5.84
N SER A 56 14.23 -1.82 5.25
CA SER A 56 13.64 -1.58 3.94
C SER A 56 12.74 -0.33 3.90
N VAL A 57 12.13 0.03 5.03
CA VAL A 57 11.35 1.26 5.17
C VAL A 57 12.23 2.47 5.43
N LEU A 58 13.19 2.37 6.35
CA LEU A 58 14.05 3.51 6.70
C LEU A 58 15.03 3.93 5.58
N SER A 59 15.33 3.02 4.64
CA SER A 59 16.16 3.28 3.45
C SER A 59 15.40 3.83 2.25
N GLN A 60 14.08 4.09 2.36
CA GLN A 60 13.29 4.62 1.25
C GLN A 60 13.83 5.96 0.72
N THR A 61 13.76 6.16 -0.61
CA THR A 61 14.09 7.46 -1.24
C THR A 61 13.16 8.59 -0.81
N TYR A 62 12.00 8.25 -0.26
CA TYR A 62 11.09 9.21 0.38
C TYR A 62 11.48 9.42 1.83
N HIS A 63 12.15 10.53 2.16
CA HIS A 63 12.73 10.77 3.49
C HIS A 63 11.76 11.33 4.52
N ASN A 64 10.70 12.05 4.10
CA ASN A 64 9.71 12.61 5.03
C ASN A 64 8.71 11.53 5.50
N LEU A 65 9.21 10.59 6.25
CA LEU A 65 8.43 9.47 6.80
C LEU A 65 8.59 9.33 8.31
N GLU A 66 7.62 8.69 8.93
CA GLU A 66 7.73 8.07 10.25
C GLU A 66 7.39 6.58 10.13
N LEU A 67 8.03 5.77 10.94
CA LEU A 67 7.81 4.33 11.02
C LEU A 67 7.29 3.98 12.42
N ILE A 68 6.10 3.42 12.49
CA ILE A 68 5.50 2.95 13.74
C ILE A 68 5.48 1.43 13.73
N VAL A 69 6.29 0.81 14.57
CA VAL A 69 6.26 -0.64 14.82
C VAL A 69 5.37 -0.90 16.01
N VAL A 70 4.31 -1.68 15.81
CA VAL A 70 3.39 -2.07 16.89
C VAL A 70 3.57 -3.55 17.18
N ASP A 71 4.15 -3.84 18.30
CA ASP A 71 4.42 -5.20 18.79
C ASP A 71 3.21 -5.75 19.57
N ASP A 72 2.65 -6.82 19.06
CA ASP A 72 1.48 -7.50 19.59
C ASP A 72 1.86 -8.46 20.76
N CYS A 73 2.66 -7.96 21.71
CA CYS A 73 3.09 -8.69 22.90
C CYS A 73 4.09 -9.83 22.60
N SER A 74 5.18 -9.53 21.86
CA SER A 74 6.26 -10.52 21.63
C SER A 74 6.96 -10.93 22.93
N ASP A 75 7.33 -12.20 22.99
CA ASP A 75 8.07 -12.86 24.07
C ASP A 75 9.48 -13.33 23.64
N ASP A 76 9.82 -13.13 22.34
CA ASP A 76 11.16 -13.36 21.79
C ASP A 76 12.04 -12.09 21.85
N ASN A 77 13.20 -12.12 21.19
CA ASN A 77 14.15 -11.00 21.17
C ASN A 77 13.72 -9.81 20.28
N THR A 78 12.48 -9.76 19.76
CA THR A 78 12.00 -8.70 18.84
C THR A 78 12.20 -7.31 19.44
N GLU A 79 11.78 -7.07 20.69
CA GLU A 79 11.93 -5.77 21.35
C GLU A 79 13.39 -5.33 21.49
N SER A 80 14.24 -6.23 21.98
CA SER A 80 15.68 -5.97 22.16
C SER A 80 16.35 -5.59 20.85
N LEU A 81 16.03 -6.27 19.74
CA LEU A 81 16.58 -5.98 18.42
C LEU A 81 16.14 -4.62 17.89
N ILE A 82 14.87 -4.25 18.08
CA ILE A 82 14.32 -2.97 17.63
C ILE A 82 14.93 -1.80 18.43
N SER A 83 15.13 -1.96 19.75
CA SER A 83 15.69 -0.91 20.64
C SER A 83 17.12 -0.51 20.26
N ASN A 84 17.85 -1.38 19.57
CA ASN A 84 19.20 -1.10 19.08
C ASN A 84 19.22 -0.22 17.83
N ILE A 85 18.10 0.01 17.15
CA ILE A 85 18.04 0.86 15.96
C ILE A 85 17.94 2.32 16.40
N LYS A 86 18.96 3.13 16.06
CA LYS A 86 19.03 4.56 16.38
C LYS A 86 18.61 5.41 15.18
N ASP A 87 17.30 5.46 14.92
CA ASP A 87 16.71 6.34 13.90
C ASP A 87 15.52 7.11 14.50
N LYS A 88 15.58 8.44 14.45
CA LYS A 88 14.54 9.34 15.00
C LYS A 88 13.16 9.19 14.37
N ARG A 89 13.08 8.55 13.21
CA ARG A 89 11.83 8.29 12.50
C ARG A 89 11.12 7.02 12.99
N LEU A 90 11.81 6.17 13.77
CA LEU A 90 11.28 4.91 14.29
C LEU A 90 10.62 5.11 15.65
N PHE A 91 9.37 4.69 15.74
CA PHE A 91 8.58 4.64 16.98
C PHE A 91 8.16 3.20 17.26
N TYR A 92 8.43 2.72 18.47
CA TYR A 92 8.07 1.38 18.90
C TYR A 92 6.98 1.44 19.97
N ILE A 93 5.95 0.60 19.81
CA ILE A 93 4.82 0.47 20.75
C ILE A 93 4.61 -1.01 21.03
N LYS A 94 4.80 -1.42 22.29
CA LYS A 94 4.48 -2.79 22.73
C LYS A 94 3.09 -2.83 23.36
N LEU A 95 2.26 -3.75 22.92
CA LEU A 95 0.94 -4.00 23.53
C LEU A 95 1.11 -4.84 24.80
N ARG A 96 0.18 -4.67 25.76
CA ARG A 96 0.19 -5.45 27.00
C ARG A 96 -0.24 -6.90 26.80
N ASP A 97 -1.16 -7.12 25.83
CA ASP A 97 -1.75 -8.41 25.53
C ASP A 97 -1.77 -8.63 24.02
N LYS A 98 -1.71 -9.88 23.59
CA LYS A 98 -1.85 -10.27 22.18
C LYS A 98 -3.28 -10.05 21.69
N LYS A 99 -3.47 -9.18 20.71
CA LYS A 99 -4.76 -8.75 20.16
C LYS A 99 -4.90 -9.05 18.65
N GLY A 100 -3.82 -9.44 17.98
CA GLY A 100 -3.77 -9.74 16.54
C GLY A 100 -3.35 -8.56 15.67
N ALA A 101 -2.86 -8.88 14.48
CA ALA A 101 -2.25 -7.93 13.57
C ALA A 101 -3.17 -6.76 13.18
N ASN A 102 -4.49 -6.97 13.03
CA ASN A 102 -5.45 -5.92 12.71
C ASN A 102 -5.58 -4.90 13.84
N PHE A 103 -5.59 -5.37 15.07
CA PHE A 103 -5.60 -4.49 16.24
C PHE A 103 -4.31 -3.67 16.31
N ALA A 104 -3.16 -4.31 16.11
CA ALA A 104 -1.87 -3.63 16.07
C ALA A 104 -1.81 -2.57 14.95
N ARG A 105 -2.29 -2.88 13.73
CA ARG A 105 -2.41 -1.89 12.65
C ARG A 105 -3.31 -0.73 13.05
N ASN A 106 -4.45 -0.99 13.69
CA ASN A 106 -5.37 0.06 14.15
C ASN A 106 -4.75 0.97 15.22
N VAL A 107 -3.94 0.42 16.12
CA VAL A 107 -3.16 1.23 17.10
C VAL A 107 -2.20 2.14 16.33
N GLY A 108 -1.45 1.61 15.37
CA GLY A 108 -0.57 2.41 14.52
C GLY A 108 -1.31 3.50 13.74
N ILE A 109 -2.47 3.20 13.13
CA ILE A 109 -3.30 4.17 12.40
C ILE A 109 -3.74 5.33 13.32
N LYS A 110 -4.14 5.03 14.54
CA LYS A 110 -4.56 6.06 15.53
C LYS A 110 -3.40 6.96 15.96
N LYS A 111 -2.18 6.42 16.03
CA LYS A 111 -0.96 7.15 16.42
C LYS A 111 -0.30 7.89 15.24
N ALA A 112 -0.61 7.51 14.00
CA ALA A 112 -0.03 8.09 12.80
C ALA A 112 -0.26 9.60 12.70
N THR A 113 0.82 10.35 12.39
CA THR A 113 0.80 11.79 12.18
C THR A 113 0.93 12.16 10.70
N GLY A 114 1.27 11.20 9.84
CA GLY A 114 1.41 11.41 8.40
C GLY A 114 0.08 11.69 7.71
N LYS A 115 0.14 12.47 6.64
CA LYS A 115 -1.00 12.72 5.74
C LYS A 115 -1.42 11.46 4.99
N TYR A 116 -0.47 10.57 4.73
CA TYR A 116 -0.70 9.27 4.12
C TYR A 116 -0.19 8.16 5.03
N ILE A 117 -0.81 6.99 4.93
CA ILE A 117 -0.43 5.80 5.68
C ILE A 117 -0.16 4.67 4.69
N SER A 118 0.91 3.91 4.95
CA SER A 118 1.25 2.66 4.27
C SER A 118 1.47 1.57 5.31
N PHE A 119 1.35 0.32 4.90
CA PHE A 119 1.48 -0.83 5.78
C PHE A 119 2.58 -1.76 5.26
N GLN A 120 3.35 -2.32 6.16
CA GLN A 120 4.37 -3.32 5.87
C GLN A 120 4.24 -4.46 6.86
N ASP A 121 4.32 -5.71 6.39
CA ASP A 121 4.38 -6.85 7.30
C ASP A 121 5.82 -7.09 7.76
N SER A 122 5.99 -7.66 8.94
CA SER A 122 7.28 -7.78 9.63
C SER A 122 8.26 -8.79 9.01
N ASP A 123 7.82 -9.51 7.98
CA ASP A 123 8.57 -10.51 7.21
C ASP A 123 8.70 -10.17 5.72
N ASP A 124 8.16 -9.00 5.28
CA ASP A 124 8.22 -8.53 3.90
C ASP A 124 9.19 -7.37 3.72
N LEU A 125 9.52 -7.02 2.45
CA LEU A 125 10.44 -5.94 2.13
C LEU A 125 9.84 -4.94 1.15
N TYR A 126 10.00 -3.65 1.43
CA TYR A 126 9.76 -2.58 0.47
C TYR A 126 10.94 -2.44 -0.49
N ARG A 127 10.67 -2.28 -1.78
CA ARG A 127 11.69 -1.82 -2.73
C ARG A 127 11.97 -0.36 -2.52
N ILE A 128 13.20 0.06 -2.66
CA ILE A 128 13.78 1.35 -2.20
C ILE A 128 12.99 2.61 -2.62
N ASN A 129 12.27 2.57 -3.71
CA ASN A 129 11.54 3.72 -4.26
C ASN A 129 10.01 3.59 -4.16
N LYS A 130 9.50 2.67 -3.31
CA LYS A 130 8.06 2.40 -3.20
C LYS A 130 7.25 3.63 -2.83
N LEU A 131 7.60 4.25 -1.71
CA LEU A 131 6.83 5.37 -1.17
C LEU A 131 6.85 6.57 -2.12
N GLU A 132 7.99 6.86 -2.72
CA GLU A 132 8.15 7.95 -3.68
C GLU A 132 7.30 7.75 -4.93
N LYS A 133 7.35 6.56 -5.55
CA LYS A 133 6.60 6.24 -6.76
C LYS A 133 5.10 6.29 -6.51
N GLN A 134 4.63 5.69 -5.42
CA GLN A 134 3.21 5.70 -5.07
C GLN A 134 2.71 7.11 -4.72
N TYR A 135 3.48 7.88 -3.94
CA TYR A 135 3.15 9.26 -3.63
C TYR A 135 3.01 10.11 -4.90
N LYS A 136 4.01 10.07 -5.80
CA LYS A 136 3.96 10.78 -7.08
C LYS A 136 2.75 10.38 -7.93
N ASN A 137 2.44 9.08 -8.01
CA ASN A 137 1.28 8.59 -8.74
C ASN A 137 -0.05 9.07 -8.14
N LEU A 138 -0.16 9.04 -6.81
CA LEU A 138 -1.34 9.48 -6.06
C LEU A 138 -1.59 10.98 -6.25
N ILE A 139 -0.56 11.82 -6.11
CA ILE A 139 -0.67 13.28 -6.31
C ILE A 139 -1.00 13.60 -7.77
N LYS A 140 -0.29 12.99 -8.73
CA LYS A 140 -0.53 13.21 -10.15
C LYS A 140 -1.95 12.87 -10.58
N LYS A 141 -2.53 11.79 -10.05
CA LYS A 141 -3.87 11.32 -10.39
C LYS A 141 -4.97 11.90 -9.50
N GLN A 142 -4.59 12.68 -8.47
CA GLN A 142 -5.51 13.25 -7.49
C GLN A 142 -6.44 12.19 -6.89
N THR A 143 -5.84 11.11 -6.38
CA THR A 143 -6.55 9.96 -5.81
C THR A 143 -6.37 9.90 -4.30
N ASP A 144 -7.29 9.23 -3.62
CA ASP A 144 -7.27 9.08 -2.16
C ASP A 144 -6.39 7.91 -1.72
N PHE A 145 -6.17 6.97 -2.65
CA PHE A 145 -5.52 5.71 -2.37
C PHE A 145 -4.81 5.19 -3.62
N ASP A 146 -3.57 4.72 -3.45
CA ASP A 146 -2.77 4.05 -4.47
C ASP A 146 -2.37 2.66 -4.02
N PHE A 147 -2.30 1.70 -4.95
CA PHE A 147 -1.72 0.40 -4.70
C PHE A 147 -0.75 0.01 -5.81
N CYS A 148 0.22 -0.84 -5.47
CA CYS A 148 1.27 -1.27 -6.39
C CYS A 148 1.25 -2.78 -6.63
N LYS A 149 2.10 -3.25 -7.55
CA LYS A 149 2.39 -4.68 -7.67
C LYS A 149 3.29 -5.16 -6.55
N ILE A 150 3.10 -6.44 -6.21
CA ILE A 150 3.95 -7.18 -5.28
C ILE A 150 4.56 -8.38 -6.02
N CYS A 151 5.75 -8.79 -5.60
CA CYS A 151 6.36 -10.05 -5.96
C CYS A 151 6.22 -11.01 -4.79
N ILE A 152 5.60 -12.17 -5.00
CA ILE A 152 5.43 -13.20 -3.98
C ILE A 152 6.46 -14.28 -4.22
N HIS A 153 7.38 -14.45 -3.27
CA HIS A 153 8.41 -15.46 -3.26
C HIS A 153 7.94 -16.67 -2.47
N PHE A 154 7.83 -17.84 -3.10
CA PHE A 154 7.41 -19.08 -2.44
C PHE A 154 8.61 -19.92 -1.98
N ASN A 155 9.67 -19.93 -2.79
CA ASN A 155 10.96 -20.56 -2.56
C ASN A 155 12.00 -19.85 -3.42
N SER A 156 13.25 -20.23 -3.37
CA SER A 156 14.35 -19.58 -4.11
C SER A 156 14.17 -19.49 -5.64
N SER A 157 13.20 -20.19 -6.23
CA SER A 157 13.00 -20.25 -7.69
C SER A 157 11.60 -19.92 -8.19
N ASN A 158 10.59 -19.83 -7.32
CA ASN A 158 9.19 -19.60 -7.72
C ASN A 158 8.69 -18.26 -7.25
N GLU A 159 8.42 -17.36 -8.21
CA GLU A 159 7.89 -16.01 -7.97
C GLU A 159 6.58 -15.79 -8.70
N ILE A 160 5.65 -15.09 -8.07
CA ILE A 160 4.42 -14.64 -8.72
C ILE A 160 4.26 -13.14 -8.53
N ILE A 161 4.11 -12.41 -9.64
CA ILE A 161 3.76 -10.99 -9.62
C ILE A 161 2.24 -10.85 -9.48
N PHE A 162 1.81 -10.02 -8.52
CA PHE A 162 0.41 -9.77 -8.22
C PHE A 162 0.13 -8.25 -8.16
N PRO A 163 -0.94 -7.71 -8.75
CA PRO A 163 -2.01 -8.41 -9.46
C PRO A 163 -1.56 -9.04 -10.78
N ARG A 164 -2.20 -10.17 -11.15
CA ARG A 164 -1.90 -10.89 -12.41
C ARG A 164 -2.35 -10.07 -13.64
N LYS A 165 -1.80 -10.36 -14.82
CA LYS A 165 -2.12 -9.68 -16.10
C LYS A 165 -3.62 -9.52 -16.38
N TYR A 166 -4.44 -10.49 -15.97
CA TYR A 166 -5.90 -10.41 -16.10
C TYR A 166 -6.51 -9.22 -15.32
N HIS A 167 -6.10 -9.03 -14.07
CA HIS A 167 -6.55 -7.90 -13.25
C HIS A 167 -6.04 -6.58 -13.81
N GLU A 168 -4.81 -6.53 -14.30
CA GLU A 168 -4.23 -5.33 -14.93
C GLU A 168 -5.06 -4.82 -16.11
N LYS A 169 -5.59 -5.72 -16.96
CA LYS A 169 -6.47 -5.35 -18.07
C LYS A 169 -7.73 -4.61 -17.61
N LYS A 170 -8.36 -5.08 -16.50
CA LYS A 170 -9.52 -4.43 -15.90
C LYS A 170 -9.17 -3.11 -15.23
N ILE A 171 -8.04 -3.06 -14.52
CA ILE A 171 -7.51 -1.86 -13.87
C ILE A 171 -7.25 -0.76 -14.92
N LYS A 172 -6.58 -1.08 -16.03
CA LYS A 172 -6.32 -0.15 -17.15
C LYS A 172 -7.60 0.42 -17.77
N ARG A 173 -8.69 -0.35 -17.79
CA ARG A 173 -10.02 0.11 -18.24
C ARG A 173 -10.79 0.93 -17.21
N LYS A 174 -10.14 1.36 -16.10
CA LYS A 174 -10.73 2.09 -14.97
C LYS A 174 -11.88 1.33 -14.25
N LYS A 175 -11.88 0.00 -14.36
CA LYS A 175 -12.90 -0.88 -13.77
C LYS A 175 -12.39 -1.56 -12.48
N ILE A 176 -11.64 -0.82 -11.66
CA ILE A 176 -11.03 -1.38 -10.42
C ILE A 176 -12.12 -1.92 -9.49
N LYS A 177 -13.20 -1.16 -9.31
CA LYS A 177 -14.32 -1.54 -8.43
C LYS A 177 -15.00 -2.82 -8.90
N GLU A 178 -15.32 -2.91 -10.19
CA GLU A 178 -15.88 -4.13 -10.79
C GLU A 178 -14.91 -5.32 -10.67
N ALA A 179 -13.60 -5.08 -10.82
CA ALA A 179 -12.60 -6.13 -10.68
C ALA A 179 -12.54 -6.68 -9.24
N LEU A 180 -12.74 -5.82 -8.22
CA LEU A 180 -12.78 -6.21 -6.82
C LEU A 180 -13.98 -7.12 -6.49
N CYS A 181 -15.10 -6.99 -7.19
CA CYS A 181 -16.23 -7.90 -7.02
C CYS A 181 -15.89 -9.36 -7.38
N ASN A 182 -14.87 -9.57 -8.23
CA ASN A 182 -14.42 -10.91 -8.67
C ASN A 182 -13.26 -11.48 -7.85
N GLY A 183 -12.82 -10.81 -6.80
CA GLY A 183 -11.78 -11.27 -5.90
C GLY A 183 -10.78 -10.19 -5.48
N ASN A 184 -10.02 -10.50 -4.44
CA ASN A 184 -8.98 -9.62 -3.93
C ASN A 184 -7.74 -9.66 -4.82
N PHE A 185 -7.24 -8.48 -5.20
CA PHE A 185 -5.96 -8.29 -5.89
C PHE A 185 -5.15 -7.13 -5.30
N ILE A 186 -5.51 -6.65 -4.11
CA ILE A 186 -4.82 -5.57 -3.39
C ILE A 186 -4.43 -6.10 -2.02
N SER A 187 -3.15 -6.29 -1.79
CA SER A 187 -2.63 -6.71 -0.48
C SER A 187 -2.37 -5.51 0.43
N THR A 188 -2.39 -5.72 1.73
CA THR A 188 -2.15 -4.68 2.75
C THR A 188 -0.83 -3.92 2.49
N GLN A 189 0.26 -4.63 2.16
CA GLN A 189 1.59 -4.05 1.96
C GLN A 189 1.69 -3.21 0.68
N SER A 190 0.77 -3.43 -0.27
CA SER A 190 0.77 -2.68 -1.54
C SER A 190 0.21 -1.27 -1.42
N ILE A 191 -0.43 -0.91 -0.31
CA ILE A 191 -1.27 0.28 -0.17
C ILE A 191 -0.47 1.52 0.27
N LEU A 192 -0.81 2.68 -0.32
CA LEU A 192 -0.58 4.02 0.23
C LEU A 192 -1.91 4.77 0.21
N ILE A 193 -2.43 5.19 1.37
CA ILE A 193 -3.78 5.70 1.54
C ILE A 193 -3.81 7.01 2.33
N ASN A 194 -4.74 7.91 2.02
CA ASN A 194 -4.98 9.12 2.78
C ASN A 194 -5.35 8.79 4.23
N SER A 195 -4.67 9.42 5.17
CA SER A 195 -4.83 9.21 6.61
C SER A 195 -6.27 9.46 7.08
N SER A 196 -6.93 10.50 6.55
CA SER A 196 -8.32 10.82 6.93
C SER A 196 -9.31 9.75 6.49
N LEU A 197 -9.05 9.07 5.36
CA LEU A 197 -9.89 7.99 4.86
C LEU A 197 -9.74 6.72 5.72
N ILE A 198 -8.50 6.30 6.00
CA ILE A 198 -8.26 5.08 6.77
C ILE A 198 -8.61 5.22 8.26
N LYS A 199 -8.44 6.41 8.85
CA LYS A 199 -8.82 6.67 10.24
C LYS A 199 -10.33 6.53 10.49
N LYS A 200 -11.15 6.78 9.46
CA LYS A 200 -12.60 6.56 9.50
C LYS A 200 -13.02 5.12 9.16
N ASN A 201 -12.11 4.32 8.61
CA ASN A 201 -12.36 2.97 8.12
C ASN A 201 -11.28 1.99 8.61
N LEU A 202 -11.19 1.78 9.91
CA LEU A 202 -10.20 0.89 10.51
C LEU A 202 -10.36 -0.55 10.05
N PHE A 203 -9.30 -1.36 10.22
CA PHE A 203 -9.40 -2.81 10.02
C PHE A 203 -10.40 -3.41 11.01
N ASP A 204 -11.24 -4.33 10.53
CA ASP A 204 -12.11 -5.11 11.40
C ASP A 204 -11.25 -6.20 12.09
N ILE A 205 -11.23 -6.15 13.43
CA ILE A 205 -10.41 -7.05 14.26
C ILE A 205 -10.92 -8.50 14.26
N ASN A 206 -12.16 -8.73 13.82
CA ASN A 206 -12.74 -10.07 13.74
C ASN A 206 -12.22 -10.87 12.54
N PHE A 207 -11.68 -10.18 11.51
CA PHE A 207 -11.07 -10.85 10.35
C PHE A 207 -9.68 -11.37 10.70
N LYS A 208 -9.50 -12.68 10.70
CA LYS A 208 -8.18 -13.33 10.79
C LYS A 208 -7.54 -13.59 9.42
N ARG A 209 -8.35 -13.54 8.34
CA ARG A 209 -7.95 -13.59 6.93
C ARG A 209 -8.83 -12.64 6.13
N PHE A 210 -8.39 -12.25 4.92
CA PHE A 210 -9.10 -11.32 4.05
C PHE A 210 -9.36 -9.93 4.66
N GLN A 211 -8.60 -9.55 5.68
CA GLN A 211 -8.69 -8.24 6.34
C GLN A 211 -8.45 -7.08 5.38
N ASP A 212 -7.53 -7.28 4.43
CA ASP A 212 -7.26 -6.35 3.32
C ASP A 212 -8.45 -6.26 2.36
N TYR A 213 -9.02 -7.40 2.00
CA TYR A 213 -10.17 -7.44 1.10
C TYR A 213 -11.42 -6.78 1.70
N ASP A 214 -11.72 -7.08 2.97
CA ASP A 214 -12.79 -6.40 3.70
C ASP A 214 -12.60 -4.88 3.72
N LEU A 215 -11.41 -4.43 4.11
CA LEU A 215 -11.07 -3.01 4.14
C LEU A 215 -11.26 -2.36 2.76
N ILE A 216 -10.70 -2.97 1.70
CA ILE A 216 -10.77 -2.43 0.35
C ILE A 216 -12.21 -2.38 -0.16
N LEU A 217 -13.04 -3.39 0.10
CA LEU A 217 -14.45 -3.38 -0.28
C LEU A 217 -15.23 -2.24 0.41
N ARG A 218 -14.89 -1.90 1.66
CA ARG A 218 -15.54 -0.78 2.38
C ARG A 218 -15.09 0.59 1.87
N ILE A 219 -13.83 0.76 1.48
CA ILE A 219 -13.29 2.07 1.08
C ILE A 219 -13.38 2.32 -0.44
N ALA A 220 -13.38 1.30 -1.29
CA ALA A 220 -13.42 1.46 -2.74
C ALA A 220 -14.64 2.25 -3.25
N PRO A 221 -15.87 2.07 -2.73
CA PRO A 221 -17.03 2.85 -3.17
C PRO A 221 -16.89 4.35 -2.93
N ILE A 222 -16.21 4.75 -1.86
CA ILE A 222 -16.15 6.12 -1.36
C ILE A 222 -14.81 6.82 -1.67
N SER A 223 -13.95 6.22 -2.47
CA SER A 223 -12.61 6.75 -2.77
C SER A 223 -12.26 6.71 -4.25
N LYS A 224 -11.31 7.57 -4.64
CA LYS A 224 -10.65 7.52 -5.94
C LYS A 224 -9.38 6.68 -5.79
N ILE A 225 -9.24 5.66 -6.63
CA ILE A 225 -8.17 4.68 -6.55
C ILE A 225 -7.23 4.79 -7.74
N SER A 226 -5.93 4.81 -7.49
CA SER A 226 -4.90 4.68 -8.52
C SER A 226 -4.10 3.38 -8.39
N PHE A 227 -3.41 3.04 -9.44
CA PHE A 227 -2.55 1.88 -9.53
C PHE A 227 -1.17 2.28 -10.03
N SER A 228 -0.15 1.93 -9.27
CA SER A 228 1.26 2.00 -9.64
C SER A 228 1.69 0.67 -10.25
N ASN A 229 2.03 0.67 -11.54
CA ASN A 229 2.29 -0.55 -12.32
C ASN A 229 3.67 -1.18 -12.06
N ASP A 230 4.42 -0.67 -11.09
CA ASP A 230 5.72 -1.20 -10.68
C ASP A 230 5.57 -2.27 -9.59
N VAL A 231 6.48 -3.24 -9.57
CA VAL A 231 6.66 -4.16 -8.44
C VAL A 231 7.46 -3.41 -7.37
N LEU A 232 6.82 -3.13 -6.24
CA LEU A 232 7.38 -2.27 -5.19
C LEU A 232 7.46 -2.94 -3.81
N VAL A 233 6.99 -4.18 -3.70
CA VAL A 233 7.03 -5.00 -2.48
C VAL A 233 7.46 -6.41 -2.83
N ASP A 234 8.36 -6.96 -2.03
CA ASP A 234 8.73 -8.37 -2.03
C ASP A 234 8.11 -9.04 -0.80
N LEU A 235 7.21 -10.00 -1.03
CA LEU A 235 6.47 -10.75 -0.02
C LEU A 235 7.04 -12.17 0.06
N PHE A 236 7.43 -12.61 1.25
CA PHE A 236 8.03 -13.92 1.47
C PHE A 236 7.03 -14.85 2.17
N ARG A 237 6.70 -15.97 1.49
CA ARG A 237 5.82 -16.99 2.05
C ARG A 237 6.62 -17.93 2.95
N SER A 238 6.35 -17.86 4.27
CA SER A 238 6.83 -18.85 5.24
C SER A 238 5.83 -20.00 5.42
N GLN A 239 6.30 -21.13 5.96
CA GLN A 239 5.41 -22.26 6.31
C GLN A 239 4.39 -21.88 7.39
N ASP A 240 4.71 -20.94 8.26
CA ASP A 240 3.86 -20.43 9.36
C ASP A 240 2.86 -19.35 8.92
N SER A 241 2.68 -19.15 7.63
CA SER A 241 1.75 -18.14 7.11
C SER A 241 0.32 -18.39 7.59
N ILE A 242 -0.33 -17.36 8.13
CA ILE A 242 -1.75 -17.34 8.56
C ILE A 242 -2.68 -17.87 7.44
N THR A 243 -2.24 -17.79 6.18
CA THR A 243 -2.95 -18.32 5.00
C THR A 243 -3.15 -19.83 5.02
N ASN A 244 -2.39 -20.60 5.79
CA ASN A 244 -2.47 -22.06 5.82
C ASN A 244 -3.52 -22.59 6.82
N ASN A 245 -4.13 -21.73 7.65
CA ASN A 245 -5.09 -22.15 8.67
C ASN A 245 -6.53 -22.20 8.13
N ILE A 246 -7.07 -23.41 7.93
CA ILE A 246 -8.42 -23.67 7.37
C ILE A 246 -9.54 -23.14 8.30
N LYS A 247 -9.39 -23.19 9.63
CA LYS A 247 -10.40 -22.67 10.58
C LYS A 247 -10.59 -21.16 10.40
N ASN A 248 -9.49 -20.43 10.20
CA ASN A 248 -9.54 -18.98 9.93
C ASN A 248 -10.15 -18.66 8.56
N LEU A 249 -10.07 -19.58 7.58
CA LEU A 249 -10.69 -19.41 6.26
C LEU A 249 -12.21 -19.37 6.37
N ASN A 250 -12.82 -20.39 6.99
CA ASN A 250 -14.28 -20.52 7.05
C ASN A 250 -14.95 -19.39 7.83
N SER A 251 -14.39 -18.98 8.98
CA SER A 251 -14.90 -17.84 9.76
C SER A 251 -14.81 -16.52 9.00
N SER A 252 -13.72 -16.28 8.27
CA SER A 252 -13.55 -15.05 7.48
C SER A 252 -14.40 -15.03 6.23
N LEU A 253 -14.66 -16.17 5.58
CA LEU A 253 -15.57 -16.25 4.41
C LEU A 253 -17.02 -15.94 4.79
N SER A 254 -17.51 -16.43 5.94
CA SER A 254 -18.84 -16.10 6.42
C SER A 254 -19.01 -14.61 6.72
N LEU A 255 -18.04 -13.98 7.37
CA LEU A 255 -18.02 -12.53 7.60
C LEU A 255 -17.99 -11.74 6.29
N LEU A 256 -17.15 -12.14 5.32
CA LEU A 256 -17.06 -11.51 4.01
C LEU A 256 -18.38 -11.58 3.25
N SER A 257 -19.06 -12.72 3.25
CA SER A 257 -20.35 -12.90 2.57
C SER A 257 -21.43 -11.97 3.14
N LEU A 258 -21.45 -11.75 4.45
CA LEU A 258 -22.35 -10.80 5.12
C LEU A 258 -22.04 -9.35 4.72
N ASN A 259 -20.76 -8.99 4.67
CA ASN A 259 -20.34 -7.64 4.31
C ASN A 259 -20.47 -7.38 2.79
N GLN A 260 -20.18 -8.35 1.93
CA GLN A 260 -20.34 -8.23 0.49
C GLN A 260 -21.81 -8.00 0.10
N LYS A 261 -22.78 -8.69 0.71
CA LYS A 261 -24.21 -8.42 0.45
C LYS A 261 -24.57 -6.96 0.72
N LYS A 262 -24.03 -6.35 1.76
CA LYS A 262 -24.25 -4.92 2.08
C LYS A 262 -23.55 -3.97 1.11
N ILE A 263 -22.49 -4.40 0.43
CA ILE A 263 -21.65 -3.55 -0.43
C ILE A 263 -22.08 -3.65 -1.89
N ILE A 264 -22.46 -4.85 -2.37
CA ILE A 264 -22.94 -5.05 -3.76
C ILE A 264 -24.17 -4.18 -4.06
N PHE A 265 -25.01 -3.87 -3.06
CA PHE A 265 -26.11 -2.91 -3.19
C PHE A 265 -25.67 -1.44 -3.24
N ARG A 266 -24.38 -1.11 -3.09
CA ARG A 266 -23.82 0.25 -3.14
C ARG A 266 -22.96 0.53 -4.39
N PHE A 267 -22.76 -0.47 -5.25
CA PHE A 267 -22.14 -0.34 -6.58
C PHE A 267 -23.21 -0.25 -7.67
#